data_640994a28d62802b8d6ea19c4d19b228
#
_entry.id   640994a28d62802b8d6ea19c4d19b228
#
_cell.length_a   1.000
_cell.length_b   1.000
_cell.length_c   1.000
_cell.angle_alpha   90.00
_cell.angle_beta   90.00
_cell.angle_gamma   90.00
#
_symmetry.space_group_name_H-M   'P 1'
#
loop_
_entity.id
_entity.type
_entity.pdbx_description
1 polymer ?
#
loop_
_entity_poly.entity_id
_entity_poly.type
_entity_poly.pdbx_seq_one_letter_code
_entity_poly.pdbx_strand_id
1 'polypeptide(L)'
;MRTYRDVIKVKDIILPYIEFTSTEFQLLLNRFSSLEVNAGSLKGSFKYNLSYKDVKTHFGLGGVHGAASKGVYESDDKMIIMSSDVTSFYPNLAIKNRWSPGHFPKDEFCDQYEWFFNERKKIPKSNPMNYVYKIILNSTFGLSNDEKSFFYDPELCLRITINGQLTLMMLYEQIMERIPGAIALLQNTDGVETMIPREHINLYMDICKDWEEKTNLNLEHDEYQKLVLADVNNYIGVNNYVDVDITKWREIKQSQPHYLFKVENDKFSFAPVKLKGRFDFHNLQLHKNKSKLVIPKAIYQYFVNDLLPEQYLDENKNILDYCIGG
;
A
#
# COMPACT_ATOMS: atom_id res chain seq x y z
N MET A 1 8.56 -26.91 -16.45
CA MET A 1 9.09 -27.32 -15.13
C MET A 1 8.42 -26.48 -14.05
N ARG A 2 8.47 -26.92 -12.79
CA ARG A 2 7.96 -26.22 -11.61
C ARG A 2 8.85 -26.57 -10.43
N THR A 3 8.97 -25.69 -9.43
CA THR A 3 9.73 -26.02 -8.22
C THR A 3 8.76 -26.44 -7.13
N TYR A 4 8.80 -27.71 -6.75
CA TYR A 4 8.03 -28.24 -5.65
C TYR A 4 8.87 -28.19 -4.37
N ARG A 5 8.23 -27.87 -3.25
CA ARG A 5 8.81 -27.82 -1.91
C ARG A 5 7.91 -28.63 -0.99
N ASP A 6 8.47 -29.37 -0.07
CA ASP A 6 7.68 -30.07 0.96
C ASP A 6 7.44 -29.13 2.15
N VAL A 7 8.50 -28.68 2.78
CA VAL A 7 8.48 -27.77 3.94
C VAL A 7 9.45 -26.62 3.71
N ILE A 8 9.00 -25.41 4.00
CA ILE A 8 9.81 -24.18 3.93
C ILE A 8 10.03 -23.70 5.37
N LYS A 9 11.30 -23.63 5.78
CA LYS A 9 11.70 -23.05 7.06
C LYS A 9 11.84 -21.56 6.91
N VAL A 10 10.97 -20.79 7.55
CA VAL A 10 10.90 -19.35 7.36
C VAL A 10 12.19 -18.65 7.80
N LYS A 11 12.88 -19.15 8.83
CA LYS A 11 14.20 -18.61 9.25
C LYS A 11 15.25 -18.57 8.12
N ASP A 12 15.16 -19.50 7.16
CA ASP A 12 16.14 -19.63 6.08
C ASP A 12 15.89 -18.65 4.93
N ILE A 13 14.74 -17.97 4.95
CA ILE A 13 14.32 -17.02 3.92
C ILE A 13 14.23 -15.58 4.41
N ILE A 14 14.33 -15.32 5.71
CA ILE A 14 14.36 -13.96 6.29
C ILE A 14 15.67 -13.27 5.91
N LEU A 15 15.57 -12.03 5.47
CA LEU A 15 16.74 -11.22 5.09
C LEU A 15 17.57 -10.84 6.34
N PRO A 16 18.91 -10.91 6.25
CA PRO A 16 19.79 -10.77 7.40
C PRO A 16 19.79 -9.36 8.02
N TYR A 17 19.33 -8.34 7.29
CA TYR A 17 19.25 -6.98 7.81
C TYR A 17 17.97 -6.71 8.62
N ILE A 18 17.03 -7.66 8.69
CA ILE A 18 15.79 -7.50 9.44
C ILE A 18 16.09 -7.63 10.94
N GLU A 19 15.89 -6.54 11.63
CA GLU A 19 16.07 -6.44 13.08
C GLU A 19 15.03 -5.49 13.67
N PHE A 20 14.72 -5.69 14.95
CA PHE A 20 13.76 -4.88 15.70
C PHE A 20 14.31 -4.54 17.08
N THR A 21 13.91 -3.39 17.62
CA THR A 21 14.33 -2.89 18.93
C THR A 21 13.28 -3.14 20.01
N SER A 22 11.98 -3.04 19.68
CA SER A 22 10.89 -3.27 20.62
C SER A 22 10.67 -4.75 20.89
N THR A 23 10.23 -5.06 22.10
CA THR A 23 9.94 -6.44 22.51
C THR A 23 8.87 -7.08 21.64
N GLU A 24 7.84 -6.32 21.29
CA GLU A 24 6.71 -6.79 20.49
C GLU A 24 7.14 -7.26 19.11
N PHE A 25 7.96 -6.46 18.42
CA PHE A 25 8.45 -6.83 17.09
C PHE A 25 9.57 -7.87 17.13
N GLN A 26 10.37 -7.94 18.20
CA GLN A 26 11.30 -9.06 18.41
C GLN A 26 10.53 -10.39 18.59
N LEU A 27 9.43 -10.38 19.33
CA LEU A 27 8.55 -11.56 19.46
C LEU A 27 7.92 -11.92 18.11
N LEU A 28 7.51 -10.94 17.31
CA LEU A 28 7.02 -11.17 15.95
C LEU A 28 8.09 -11.85 15.08
N LEU A 29 9.32 -11.34 15.07
CA LEU A 29 10.43 -11.91 14.30
C LEU A 29 10.74 -13.35 14.76
N ASN A 30 10.77 -13.59 16.06
CA ASN A 30 10.95 -14.93 16.62
C ASN A 30 9.81 -15.88 16.20
N ARG A 31 8.57 -15.36 16.17
CA ARG A 31 7.42 -16.14 15.72
C ARG A 31 7.53 -16.53 14.26
N PHE A 32 7.92 -15.60 13.38
CA PHE A 32 8.16 -15.92 11.97
C PHE A 32 9.33 -16.90 11.80
N SER A 33 10.44 -16.66 12.50
CA SER A 33 11.62 -17.53 12.41
C SER A 33 11.36 -18.97 12.86
N SER A 34 10.41 -19.17 13.76
CA SER A 34 10.03 -20.51 14.23
C SER A 34 9.07 -21.26 13.30
N LEU A 35 8.60 -20.62 12.22
CA LEU A 35 7.64 -21.24 11.32
C LEU A 35 8.29 -22.25 10.38
N GLU A 36 7.64 -23.40 10.26
CA GLU A 36 7.81 -24.36 9.18
C GLU A 36 6.49 -24.43 8.43
N VAL A 37 6.51 -24.10 7.14
CA VAL A 37 5.31 -24.01 6.32
C VAL A 37 5.28 -25.15 5.33
N ASN A 38 4.21 -25.93 5.36
CA ASN A 38 3.95 -26.94 4.34
C ASN A 38 3.56 -26.24 3.03
N ALA A 39 4.35 -26.43 2.00
CA ALA A 39 4.19 -25.75 0.72
C ALA A 39 2.87 -26.10 0.00
N GLY A 40 2.33 -27.29 0.23
CA GLY A 40 1.04 -27.71 -0.34
C GLY A 40 -0.19 -27.07 0.32
N SER A 41 -0.04 -26.37 1.45
CA SER A 41 -1.16 -25.75 2.17
C SER A 41 -0.81 -24.37 2.76
N LEU A 42 -0.29 -23.47 1.92
CA LEU A 42 0.07 -22.10 2.35
C LEU A 42 -1.15 -21.30 2.84
N LYS A 43 -2.30 -21.51 2.22
CA LYS A 43 -3.48 -20.69 2.44
C LYS A 43 -4.03 -20.87 3.87
N GLY A 44 -3.95 -19.81 4.66
CA GLY A 44 -4.52 -19.79 6.04
C GLY A 44 -3.68 -20.52 7.09
N SER A 45 -2.50 -21.04 6.76
CA SER A 45 -1.65 -21.82 7.68
C SER A 45 -0.99 -20.96 8.76
N PHE A 46 -0.93 -19.64 8.61
CA PHE A 46 -0.37 -18.73 9.60
C PHE A 46 -1.22 -17.47 9.74
N LYS A 47 -1.53 -17.13 10.98
CA LYS A 47 -2.10 -15.83 11.36
C LYS A 47 -1.50 -15.41 12.69
N TYR A 48 -1.05 -14.19 12.78
CA TYR A 48 -0.56 -13.58 13.99
C TYR A 48 -1.13 -12.17 14.14
N ASN A 49 -1.46 -11.79 15.37
CA ASN A 49 -1.97 -10.46 15.68
C ASN A 49 -1.01 -9.80 16.66
N LEU A 50 -0.58 -8.60 16.33
CA LEU A 50 0.24 -7.77 17.19
C LEU A 50 -0.56 -6.52 17.55
N SER A 51 -0.59 -6.16 18.83
CA SER A 51 -1.07 -4.85 19.27
C SER A 51 0.13 -3.99 19.65
N TYR A 52 0.29 -2.85 18.98
CA TYR A 52 1.39 -1.94 19.21
C TYR A 52 0.94 -0.50 18.96
N LYS A 53 1.22 0.41 19.92
CA LYS A 53 0.81 1.83 19.87
C LYS A 53 -0.67 1.99 19.48
N ASP A 54 -1.56 1.28 20.17
CA ASP A 54 -3.03 1.27 19.99
C ASP A 54 -3.53 0.78 18.62
N VAL A 55 -2.66 0.27 17.77
CA VAL A 55 -3.05 -0.36 16.51
C VAL A 55 -2.92 -1.88 16.61
N LYS A 56 -3.99 -2.57 16.20
CA LYS A 56 -3.97 -4.02 16.03
C LYS A 56 -3.60 -4.36 14.60
N THR A 57 -2.43 -4.96 14.44
CA THR A 57 -1.88 -5.36 13.16
C THR A 57 -2.02 -6.87 12.95
N HIS A 58 -2.49 -7.26 11.79
CA HIS A 58 -2.71 -8.64 11.38
C HIS A 58 -1.63 -9.06 10.39
N PHE A 59 -0.94 -10.15 10.71
CA PHE A 59 0.07 -10.77 9.87
C PHE A 59 -0.44 -12.10 9.34
N GLY A 60 -0.15 -12.37 8.08
CA GLY A 60 -0.44 -13.64 7.42
C GLY A 60 0.67 -14.00 6.44
N LEU A 61 0.52 -15.09 5.69
CA LEU A 61 1.51 -15.42 4.65
C LEU A 61 1.43 -14.51 3.42
N GLY A 62 0.37 -13.72 3.27
CA GLY A 62 0.13 -12.87 2.10
C GLY A 62 0.50 -11.39 2.29
N GLY A 63 0.48 -10.86 3.51
CA GLY A 63 0.72 -9.45 3.77
C GLY A 63 0.36 -9.02 5.19
N VAL A 64 0.62 -7.77 5.50
CA VAL A 64 0.36 -7.12 6.78
C VAL A 64 -0.76 -6.09 6.64
N HIS A 65 -1.64 -6.03 7.63
CA HIS A 65 -2.77 -5.10 7.66
C HIS A 65 -3.05 -4.64 9.08
N GLY A 66 -2.99 -3.35 9.30
CA GLY A 66 -3.34 -2.73 10.58
C GLY A 66 -3.98 -1.37 10.36
N ALA A 67 -4.91 -1.00 11.21
CA ALA A 67 -5.53 0.32 11.17
C ALA A 67 -5.86 0.80 12.57
N ALA A 68 -5.74 2.11 12.78
CA ALA A 68 -6.24 2.80 13.94
C ALA A 68 -7.78 2.72 14.01
N SER A 69 -8.35 3.28 15.06
CA SER A 69 -9.79 3.37 15.22
C SER A 69 -10.43 4.10 14.04
N LYS A 70 -11.60 3.63 13.63
CA LYS A 70 -12.42 4.29 12.62
C LYS A 70 -12.67 5.76 13.01
N GLY A 71 -12.42 6.67 12.07
CA GLY A 71 -12.56 8.10 12.35
C GLY A 71 -12.07 8.99 11.21
N VAL A 72 -12.06 10.27 11.51
CA VAL A 72 -11.50 11.31 10.66
C VAL A 72 -10.26 11.87 11.37
N TYR A 73 -9.15 11.85 10.67
CA TYR A 73 -7.87 12.39 11.12
C TYR A 73 -7.52 13.57 10.21
N GLU A 74 -7.14 14.69 10.80
CA GLU A 74 -6.87 15.92 10.05
C GLU A 74 -5.52 16.50 10.48
N SER A 75 -4.75 16.90 9.47
CA SER A 75 -3.54 17.70 9.71
C SER A 75 -3.93 19.10 10.14
N ASP A 76 -3.17 19.64 11.07
CA ASP A 76 -3.34 21.00 11.57
C ASP A 76 -1.99 21.74 11.64
N ASP A 77 -1.92 22.86 12.36
CA ASP A 77 -0.68 23.63 12.52
C ASP A 77 0.41 22.90 13.32
N LYS A 78 0.04 21.87 14.10
CA LYS A 78 0.96 21.11 14.96
C LYS A 78 1.26 19.73 14.42
N MET A 79 0.28 19.09 13.81
CA MET A 79 0.34 17.69 13.38
C MET A 79 0.20 17.58 11.86
N ILE A 80 0.86 16.60 11.28
CA ILE A 80 0.78 16.29 9.86
C ILE A 80 0.60 14.78 9.64
N ILE A 81 -0.21 14.41 8.67
CA ILE A 81 -0.38 13.02 8.27
C ILE A 81 0.57 12.73 7.11
N MET A 82 1.52 11.81 7.36
CA MET A 82 2.48 11.33 6.37
C MET A 82 2.06 9.93 5.89
N SER A 83 2.09 9.74 4.59
CA SER A 83 1.95 8.43 3.93
C SER A 83 3.27 8.09 3.25
N SER A 84 3.81 6.92 3.52
CA SER A 84 5.04 6.43 2.88
C SER A 84 4.77 5.06 2.28
N ASP A 85 4.68 5.01 0.96
CA ASP A 85 4.44 3.79 0.17
C ASP A 85 5.75 3.31 -0.47
N VAL A 86 6.04 2.02 -0.40
CA VAL A 86 7.24 1.45 -1.04
C VAL A 86 7.02 1.31 -2.54
N THR A 87 7.85 1.93 -3.32
CA THR A 87 7.77 1.92 -4.79
C THR A 87 7.82 0.49 -5.35
N SER A 88 6.73 0.03 -5.97
CA SER A 88 6.65 -1.31 -6.59
C SER A 88 7.20 -2.42 -5.70
N PHE A 89 6.77 -2.47 -4.45
CA PHE A 89 7.39 -3.18 -3.34
C PHE A 89 7.82 -4.62 -3.66
N TYR A 90 6.88 -5.50 -3.96
CA TYR A 90 7.18 -6.92 -4.18
C TYR A 90 8.09 -7.19 -5.39
N PRO A 91 7.88 -6.55 -6.55
CA PRO A 91 8.85 -6.61 -7.64
C PRO A 91 10.25 -6.15 -7.24
N ASN A 92 10.37 -5.02 -6.51
CA ASN A 92 11.66 -4.52 -6.08
C ASN A 92 12.37 -5.43 -5.09
N LEU A 93 11.65 -6.04 -4.14
CA LEU A 93 12.22 -7.04 -3.24
C LEU A 93 12.85 -8.21 -4.04
N ALA A 94 12.13 -8.73 -5.02
CA ALA A 94 12.65 -9.83 -5.84
C ALA A 94 13.86 -9.41 -6.69
N ILE A 95 13.81 -8.22 -7.31
CA ILE A 95 14.89 -7.68 -8.14
C ILE A 95 16.15 -7.43 -7.30
N LYS A 96 16.02 -6.68 -6.20
CA LYS A 96 17.16 -6.27 -5.35
C LYS A 96 17.86 -7.47 -4.70
N ASN A 97 17.14 -8.51 -4.40
CA ASN A 97 17.67 -9.73 -3.80
C ASN A 97 17.95 -10.83 -4.83
N ARG A 98 17.75 -10.58 -6.12
CA ARG A 98 17.97 -11.54 -7.20
C ARG A 98 17.25 -12.86 -6.94
N TRP A 99 15.94 -12.80 -6.60
CA TRP A 99 15.11 -13.97 -6.38
C TRP A 99 14.42 -14.43 -7.66
N SER A 100 14.49 -15.72 -7.91
CA SER A 100 13.84 -16.40 -9.05
C SER A 100 13.20 -17.69 -8.59
N PRO A 101 12.19 -18.23 -9.33
CA PRO A 101 11.76 -19.61 -9.10
C PRO A 101 12.93 -20.58 -9.34
N GLY A 102 13.06 -21.59 -8.47
CA GLY A 102 14.24 -22.47 -8.45
C GLY A 102 14.49 -23.30 -9.72
N HIS A 103 13.52 -23.39 -10.64
CA HIS A 103 13.64 -24.10 -11.91
C HIS A 103 14.03 -23.20 -13.09
N PHE A 104 14.19 -21.89 -12.88
CA PHE A 104 14.68 -20.95 -13.88
C PHE A 104 16.18 -20.73 -13.75
N PRO A 105 16.90 -20.46 -14.85
CA PRO A 105 18.21 -19.88 -14.78
C PRO A 105 18.15 -18.53 -14.05
N LYS A 106 18.81 -18.44 -12.90
CA LYS A 106 18.63 -17.31 -11.96
C LYS A 106 18.93 -15.96 -12.59
N ASP A 107 20.09 -15.85 -13.23
CA ASP A 107 20.55 -14.55 -13.74
C ASP A 107 19.69 -14.06 -14.90
N GLU A 108 19.40 -14.94 -15.87
CA GLU A 108 18.55 -14.61 -17.02
C GLU A 108 17.13 -14.19 -16.58
N PHE A 109 16.56 -14.92 -15.60
CA PHE A 109 15.24 -14.56 -15.06
C PHE A 109 15.27 -13.21 -14.38
N CYS A 110 16.25 -12.97 -13.50
CA CYS A 110 16.35 -11.73 -12.73
C CYS A 110 16.62 -10.53 -13.66
N ASP A 111 17.50 -10.68 -14.65
CA ASP A 111 17.81 -9.63 -15.61
C ASP A 111 16.57 -9.28 -16.47
N GLN A 112 15.83 -10.28 -16.91
CA GLN A 112 14.59 -10.06 -17.65
C GLN A 112 13.49 -9.41 -16.80
N TYR A 113 13.39 -9.80 -15.51
CA TYR A 113 12.40 -9.24 -14.60
C TYR A 113 12.73 -7.77 -14.29
N GLU A 114 14.01 -7.46 -14.06
CA GLU A 114 14.48 -6.09 -13.88
C GLU A 114 14.32 -5.25 -15.16
N TRP A 115 14.50 -5.84 -16.34
CA TRP A 115 14.24 -5.15 -17.60
C TRP A 115 12.79 -4.70 -17.72
N PHE A 116 11.81 -5.55 -17.42
CA PHE A 116 10.39 -5.16 -17.40
C PHE A 116 10.11 -4.01 -16.42
N PHE A 117 10.75 -4.04 -15.27
CA PHE A 117 10.63 -2.98 -14.28
C PHE A 117 11.18 -1.64 -14.80
N ASN A 118 12.35 -1.66 -15.40
CA ASN A 118 13.00 -0.47 -15.95
C ASN A 118 12.25 0.09 -17.17
N GLU A 119 11.72 -0.78 -18.05
CA GLU A 119 10.87 -0.33 -19.16
C GLU A 119 9.58 0.34 -18.66
N ARG A 120 8.96 -0.21 -17.61
CA ARG A 120 7.78 0.41 -17.02
C ARG A 120 8.05 1.83 -16.52
N LYS A 121 9.23 2.09 -15.91
CA LYS A 121 9.59 3.42 -15.43
C LYS A 121 9.69 4.48 -16.53
N LYS A 122 9.98 4.09 -17.75
CA LYS A 122 10.08 5.00 -18.91
C LYS A 122 8.71 5.43 -19.46
N ILE A 123 7.64 4.76 -19.04
CA ILE A 123 6.31 4.92 -19.60
C ILE A 123 5.42 5.66 -18.60
N PRO A 124 4.75 6.77 -18.99
CA PRO A 124 3.81 7.48 -18.11
C PRO A 124 2.70 6.58 -17.57
N LYS A 125 2.27 6.80 -16.33
CA LYS A 125 1.18 6.02 -15.68
C LYS A 125 -0.14 6.06 -16.48
N SER A 126 -0.36 7.11 -17.27
CA SER A 126 -1.53 7.26 -18.15
C SER A 126 -1.50 6.37 -19.42
N ASN A 127 -0.35 5.84 -19.78
CA ASN A 127 -0.21 4.95 -20.93
C ASN A 127 -0.63 3.51 -20.54
N PRO A 128 -1.53 2.87 -21.31
CA PRO A 128 -1.95 1.48 -21.07
C PRO A 128 -0.82 0.47 -20.92
N MET A 129 0.30 0.67 -21.63
CA MET A 129 1.47 -0.21 -21.53
C MET A 129 2.10 -0.18 -20.13
N ASN A 130 2.05 0.93 -19.39
CA ASN A 130 2.50 0.96 -18.00
C ASN A 130 1.72 -0.03 -17.14
N TYR A 131 0.39 -0.11 -17.38
CA TYR A 131 -0.46 -1.09 -16.69
C TYR A 131 -0.13 -2.53 -17.07
N VAL A 132 0.13 -2.80 -18.36
CA VAL A 132 0.55 -4.13 -18.84
C VAL A 132 1.82 -4.58 -18.12
N TYR A 133 2.85 -3.74 -18.07
CA TYR A 133 4.09 -4.06 -17.34
C TYR A 133 3.85 -4.24 -15.83
N LYS A 134 2.96 -3.44 -15.22
CA LYS A 134 2.55 -3.63 -13.83
C LYS A 134 1.95 -5.02 -13.60
N ILE A 135 1.09 -5.47 -14.52
CA ILE A 135 0.48 -6.80 -14.42
C ILE A 135 1.53 -7.90 -14.59
N ILE A 136 2.44 -7.79 -15.54
CA ILE A 136 3.54 -8.76 -15.72
C ILE A 136 4.33 -8.91 -14.43
N LEU A 137 4.79 -7.79 -13.85
CA LEU A 137 5.59 -7.78 -12.62
C LEU A 137 4.83 -8.39 -11.42
N ASN A 138 3.58 -8.02 -11.23
CA ASN A 138 2.79 -8.53 -10.12
C ASN A 138 2.33 -9.98 -10.32
N SER A 139 2.01 -10.36 -11.56
CA SER A 139 1.57 -11.73 -11.87
C SER A 139 2.69 -12.74 -11.71
N THR A 140 3.92 -12.39 -12.04
CA THR A 140 5.08 -13.28 -11.85
C THR A 140 5.21 -13.69 -10.38
N PHE A 141 5.08 -12.74 -9.46
CA PHE A 141 5.01 -13.03 -8.04
C PHE A 141 3.74 -13.81 -7.66
N GLY A 142 2.56 -13.30 -8.04
CA GLY A 142 1.27 -13.92 -7.67
C GLY A 142 1.14 -15.38 -8.15
N LEU A 143 1.64 -15.66 -9.33
CA LEU A 143 1.63 -17.00 -9.93
C LEU A 143 2.67 -17.96 -9.31
N SER A 144 3.63 -17.46 -8.53
CA SER A 144 4.59 -18.35 -7.85
C SER A 144 3.94 -19.19 -6.75
N ASN A 145 2.74 -18.83 -6.31
CA ASN A 145 1.93 -19.61 -5.36
C ASN A 145 0.80 -20.44 -6.04
N ASP A 146 0.69 -20.42 -7.34
CA ASP A 146 -0.30 -21.22 -8.08
C ASP A 146 0.36 -22.49 -8.62
N GLU A 147 -0.01 -23.65 -8.06
CA GLU A 147 0.54 -24.95 -8.45
C GLU A 147 0.38 -25.26 -9.95
N LYS A 148 -0.61 -24.67 -10.61
CA LYS A 148 -0.82 -24.83 -12.06
C LYS A 148 0.07 -23.92 -12.89
N SER A 149 0.66 -22.92 -12.27
CA SER A 149 1.50 -21.92 -12.95
C SER A 149 2.86 -22.47 -13.35
N PHE A 150 3.37 -21.96 -14.48
CA PHE A 150 4.75 -22.17 -14.89
C PHE A 150 5.77 -21.50 -13.95
N PHE A 151 5.35 -20.48 -13.21
CA PHE A 151 6.19 -19.76 -12.22
C PHE A 151 6.16 -20.41 -10.82
N TYR A 152 5.48 -21.55 -10.65
CA TYR A 152 5.28 -22.15 -9.33
C TYR A 152 6.59 -22.42 -8.59
N ASP A 153 6.79 -21.70 -7.52
CA ASP A 153 7.76 -21.91 -6.45
C ASP A 153 7.23 -21.23 -5.17
N PRO A 154 6.60 -21.95 -4.26
CA PRO A 154 6.00 -21.38 -3.06
C PRO A 154 7.00 -20.71 -2.12
N GLU A 155 8.29 -21.08 -2.17
CA GLU A 155 9.34 -20.42 -1.41
C GLU A 155 9.57 -19.00 -1.92
N LEU A 156 9.55 -18.77 -3.24
CA LEU A 156 9.66 -17.42 -3.79
C LEU A 156 8.52 -16.52 -3.30
N CYS A 157 7.29 -17.04 -3.30
CA CYS A 157 6.13 -16.32 -2.76
C CYS A 157 6.36 -15.92 -1.30
N LEU A 158 6.77 -16.87 -0.44
CA LEU A 158 7.02 -16.61 0.98
C LEU A 158 8.22 -15.67 1.21
N ARG A 159 9.30 -15.79 0.45
CA ARG A 159 10.44 -14.85 0.50
C ARG A 159 9.96 -13.42 0.31
N ILE A 160 9.13 -13.18 -0.69
CA ILE A 160 8.63 -11.83 -1.00
C ILE A 160 7.67 -11.34 0.08
N THR A 161 6.65 -12.14 0.44
CA THR A 161 5.61 -11.67 1.36
C THR A 161 6.08 -11.53 2.79
N ILE A 162 6.89 -12.45 3.30
CA ILE A 162 7.40 -12.41 4.67
C ILE A 162 8.41 -11.28 4.83
N ASN A 163 9.38 -11.19 3.94
CA ASN A 163 10.35 -10.09 4.01
C ASN A 163 9.70 -8.74 3.76
N GLY A 164 8.70 -8.65 2.87
CA GLY A 164 7.92 -7.44 2.70
C GLY A 164 7.27 -6.97 4.01
N GLN A 165 6.54 -7.85 4.69
CA GLN A 165 5.93 -7.52 5.97
C GLN A 165 6.95 -7.06 7.02
N LEU A 166 8.02 -7.85 7.21
CA LEU A 166 9.03 -7.55 8.21
C LEU A 166 9.80 -6.26 7.88
N THR A 167 10.16 -6.04 6.63
CA THR A 167 10.86 -4.84 6.17
C THR A 167 9.99 -3.58 6.35
N LEU A 168 8.69 -3.65 6.04
CA LEU A 168 7.76 -2.55 6.28
C LEU A 168 7.60 -2.25 7.77
N MET A 169 7.53 -3.30 8.61
CA MET A 169 7.43 -3.13 10.05
C MET A 169 8.70 -2.55 10.69
N MET A 170 9.88 -2.73 10.09
CA MET A 170 11.08 -2.01 10.53
C MET A 170 10.91 -0.49 10.36
N LEU A 171 10.38 -0.03 9.23
CA LEU A 171 10.08 1.39 9.03
C LEU A 171 9.08 1.89 10.06
N TYR A 172 7.97 1.17 10.21
CA TYR A 172 6.91 1.52 11.14
C TYR A 172 7.42 1.61 12.59
N GLU A 173 8.18 0.61 13.06
CA GLU A 173 8.79 0.63 14.39
C GLU A 173 9.69 1.85 14.59
N GLN A 174 10.59 2.13 13.64
CA GLN A 174 11.52 3.26 13.74
C GLN A 174 10.78 4.61 13.82
N ILE A 175 9.73 4.80 13.04
CA ILE A 175 8.90 6.01 13.10
C ILE A 175 8.26 6.11 14.50
N MET A 176 7.64 5.04 14.98
CA MET A 176 6.87 5.05 16.22
C MET A 176 7.74 5.12 17.49
N GLU A 177 8.99 4.65 17.43
CA GLU A 177 9.92 4.71 18.57
C GLU A 177 10.74 6.00 18.62
N ARG A 178 11.14 6.53 17.45
CA ARG A 178 12.06 7.66 17.39
C ARG A 178 11.37 9.02 17.34
N ILE A 179 10.10 9.07 16.93
CA ILE A 179 9.35 10.33 16.82
C ILE A 179 8.41 10.50 18.03
N PRO A 180 8.72 11.38 18.98
CA PRO A 180 7.83 11.66 20.10
C PRO A 180 6.47 12.19 19.62
N GLY A 181 5.38 11.63 20.14
CA GLY A 181 4.02 12.03 19.77
C GLY A 181 3.53 11.48 18.41
N ALA A 182 4.27 10.58 17.76
CA ALA A 182 3.79 9.90 16.59
C ALA A 182 2.56 9.04 16.89
N ILE A 183 1.57 9.09 16.01
CA ILE A 183 0.32 8.33 16.07
C ILE A 183 0.26 7.42 14.85
N ALA A 184 0.09 6.13 15.08
CA ALA A 184 -0.10 5.16 14.02
C ALA A 184 -1.51 5.26 13.44
N LEU A 185 -1.66 5.30 12.12
CA LEU A 185 -2.95 5.37 11.46
C LEU A 185 -3.27 4.13 10.64
N LEU A 186 -2.35 3.73 9.76
CA LEU A 186 -2.61 2.63 8.84
C LEU A 186 -1.29 1.92 8.49
N GLN A 187 -1.34 0.59 8.43
CA GLN A 187 -0.30 -0.23 7.79
C GLN A 187 -1.01 -1.12 6.76
N ASN A 188 -0.62 -0.96 5.55
CA ASN A 188 -1.10 -1.78 4.45
C ASN A 188 0.10 -2.46 3.78
N THR A 189 -0.13 -3.49 3.03
CA THR A 189 0.86 -4.37 2.39
C THR A 189 2.15 -3.69 1.91
N ASP A 190 2.07 -2.46 1.43
CA ASP A 190 3.14 -1.71 0.77
C ASP A 190 3.40 -0.30 1.35
N GLY A 191 2.68 0.12 2.39
CA GLY A 191 2.82 1.45 2.94
C GLY A 191 2.40 1.59 4.40
N VAL A 192 2.81 2.71 5.00
CA VAL A 192 2.44 3.13 6.35
C VAL A 192 1.95 4.57 6.33
N GLU A 193 0.83 4.82 7.00
CA GLU A 193 0.32 6.15 7.28
C GLU A 193 0.45 6.43 8.77
N THR A 194 1.06 7.57 9.09
CA THR A 194 1.29 8.02 10.47
C THR A 194 1.00 9.51 10.59
N MET A 195 0.55 9.93 11.76
CA MET A 195 0.39 11.33 12.08
C MET A 195 1.50 11.73 13.05
N ILE A 196 2.27 12.73 12.70
CA ILE A 196 3.47 13.15 13.45
C ILE A 196 3.44 14.65 13.75
N PRO A 197 4.11 15.12 14.82
CA PRO A 197 4.33 16.55 15.01
C PRO A 197 5.13 17.15 13.84
N ARG A 198 4.70 18.30 13.32
CA ARG A 198 5.36 18.96 12.17
C ARG A 198 6.82 19.30 12.43
N GLU A 199 7.19 19.58 13.67
CA GLU A 199 8.58 19.82 14.06
C GLU A 199 9.50 18.62 13.83
N HIS A 200 8.93 17.42 13.68
CA HIS A 200 9.68 16.18 13.45
C HIS A 200 9.67 15.68 12.00
N ILE A 201 9.19 16.49 11.03
CA ILE A 201 9.20 16.10 9.61
C ILE A 201 10.62 15.73 9.13
N ASN A 202 11.63 16.51 9.49
CA ASN A 202 13.01 16.21 9.10
C ASN A 202 13.48 14.88 9.70
N LEU A 203 13.19 14.61 10.97
CA LEU A 203 13.51 13.33 11.60
C LEU A 203 12.77 12.16 10.92
N TYR A 204 11.52 12.37 10.53
CA TYR A 204 10.76 11.38 9.75
C TYR A 204 11.45 11.05 8.42
N MET A 205 11.87 12.07 7.68
CA MET A 205 12.57 11.89 6.40
C MET A 205 13.94 11.23 6.56
N ASP A 206 14.66 11.55 7.64
CA ASP A 206 15.93 10.89 7.96
C ASP A 206 15.72 9.41 8.27
N ILE A 207 14.68 9.05 9.05
CA ILE A 207 14.31 7.65 9.31
C ILE A 207 13.99 6.91 8.01
N CYS A 208 13.21 7.54 7.14
CA CYS A 208 12.87 6.96 5.84
C CYS A 208 14.11 6.73 4.98
N LYS A 209 15.02 7.68 4.95
CA LYS A 209 16.29 7.58 4.22
C LYS A 209 17.20 6.48 4.77
N ASP A 210 17.37 6.40 6.10
CA ASP A 210 18.12 5.32 6.75
C ASP A 210 17.56 3.94 6.37
N TRP A 211 16.22 3.84 6.32
CA TRP A 211 15.53 2.62 5.92
C TRP A 211 15.75 2.29 4.42
N GLU A 212 15.68 3.29 3.52
CA GLU A 212 15.95 3.12 2.09
C GLU A 212 17.39 2.64 1.84
N GLU A 213 18.36 3.24 2.52
CA GLU A 213 19.78 2.84 2.44
C GLU A 213 19.98 1.41 2.93
N LYS A 214 19.35 1.03 4.05
CA LYS A 214 19.46 -0.30 4.64
C LYS A 214 18.81 -1.39 3.78
N THR A 215 17.68 -1.09 3.16
CA THR A 215 16.89 -2.06 2.40
C THR A 215 17.16 -2.04 0.90
N ASN A 216 17.81 -0.99 0.39
CA ASN A 216 17.96 -0.70 -1.02
C ASN A 216 16.63 -0.60 -1.77
N LEU A 217 15.57 -0.17 -1.08
CA LEU A 217 14.24 0.11 -1.61
C LEU A 217 13.99 1.62 -1.61
N ASN A 218 12.95 2.08 -2.31
CA ASN A 218 12.60 3.49 -2.37
C ASN A 218 11.19 3.72 -1.87
N LEU A 219 10.98 4.84 -1.17
CA LEU A 219 9.69 5.30 -0.69
C LEU A 219 9.15 6.42 -1.58
N GLU A 220 7.85 6.45 -1.76
CA GLU A 220 7.08 7.59 -2.27
C GLU A 220 6.32 8.18 -1.09
N HIS A 221 6.38 9.50 -0.92
CA HIS A 221 5.75 10.18 0.20
C HIS A 221 4.59 11.05 -0.28
N ASP A 222 3.48 10.96 0.46
CA ASP A 222 2.33 11.86 0.33
C ASP A 222 2.03 12.51 1.68
N GLU A 223 1.51 13.73 1.64
CA GLU A 223 1.01 14.44 2.82
C GLU A 223 -0.51 14.58 2.70
N TYR A 224 -1.25 14.05 3.68
CA TYR A 224 -2.69 14.21 3.71
C TYR A 224 -3.11 15.36 4.61
N GLN A 225 -3.96 16.24 4.11
CA GLN A 225 -4.68 17.19 4.96
C GLN A 225 -5.79 16.50 5.75
N LYS A 226 -6.36 15.39 5.20
CA LYS A 226 -7.45 14.65 5.84
C LYS A 226 -7.38 13.16 5.45
N LEU A 227 -7.55 12.28 6.44
CA LEU A 227 -7.73 10.85 6.25
C LEU A 227 -9.05 10.41 6.91
N VAL A 228 -9.99 9.95 6.09
CA VAL A 228 -11.24 9.34 6.57
C VAL A 228 -11.05 7.82 6.56
N LEU A 229 -10.90 7.25 7.73
CA LEU A 229 -10.56 5.84 7.92
C LEU A 229 -11.79 5.04 8.35
N ALA A 230 -12.25 4.12 7.51
CA ALA A 230 -13.27 3.15 7.88
C ALA A 230 -12.65 1.83 8.33
N ASP A 231 -11.66 1.33 7.60
CA ASP A 231 -10.78 0.20 7.93
C ASP A 231 -9.57 0.20 6.98
N VAL A 232 -8.65 -0.76 7.17
CA VAL A 232 -7.39 -0.85 6.40
C VAL A 232 -7.57 -0.88 4.88
N ASN A 233 -8.69 -1.39 4.38
CA ASN A 233 -8.98 -1.51 2.96
C ASN A 233 -9.95 -0.44 2.44
N ASN A 234 -10.56 0.33 3.33
CA ASN A 234 -11.59 1.30 3.00
C ASN A 234 -11.30 2.64 3.65
N TYR A 235 -10.69 3.54 2.89
CA TYR A 235 -10.37 4.90 3.36
C TYR A 235 -10.38 5.92 2.23
N ILE A 236 -10.44 7.21 2.61
CA ILE A 236 -10.32 8.37 1.75
C ILE A 236 -9.15 9.20 2.27
N GLY A 237 -8.10 9.38 1.46
CA GLY A 237 -6.98 10.28 1.74
C GLY A 237 -7.08 11.52 0.87
N VAL A 238 -7.14 12.70 1.48
CA VAL A 238 -7.14 13.99 0.77
C VAL A 238 -5.77 14.61 0.92
N ASN A 239 -5.04 14.74 -0.17
CA ASN A 239 -3.70 15.32 -0.16
C ASN A 239 -3.74 16.84 0.09
N ASN A 240 -2.61 17.44 0.40
CA ASN A 240 -2.47 18.88 0.44
C ASN A 240 -2.72 19.51 -0.93
N TYR A 241 -3.17 20.76 -0.94
CA TYR A 241 -3.30 21.54 -2.17
C TYR A 241 -1.93 21.87 -2.74
N VAL A 242 -1.78 21.68 -4.04
CA VAL A 242 -0.60 22.07 -4.81
C VAL A 242 -0.99 23.06 -5.90
N ASP A 243 -0.19 24.09 -6.10
CA ASP A 243 -0.40 25.05 -7.16
C ASP A 243 -0.15 24.41 -8.52
N VAL A 244 -1.00 24.71 -9.50
CA VAL A 244 -0.92 24.14 -10.83
C VAL A 244 -1.01 25.20 -11.91
N ASP A 245 -0.28 24.97 -13.00
CA ASP A 245 -0.46 25.72 -14.24
C ASP A 245 -1.75 25.22 -14.93
N ILE A 246 -2.72 26.11 -15.08
CA ILE A 246 -4.00 25.79 -15.70
C ILE A 246 -3.86 25.24 -17.13
N THR A 247 -2.77 25.56 -17.82
CA THR A 247 -2.51 25.02 -19.16
C THR A 247 -2.29 23.52 -19.15
N LYS A 248 -1.80 22.96 -18.03
CA LYS A 248 -1.59 21.51 -17.81
C LYS A 248 -2.80 20.80 -17.22
N TRP A 249 -3.90 21.53 -16.98
CA TRP A 249 -5.08 21.01 -16.30
C TRP A 249 -5.67 19.75 -16.96
N ARG A 250 -5.65 19.68 -18.28
CA ARG A 250 -6.16 18.51 -19.02
C ARG A 250 -5.37 17.22 -18.69
N GLU A 251 -4.06 17.32 -18.59
CA GLU A 251 -3.18 16.18 -18.27
C GLU A 251 -3.34 15.78 -16.80
N ILE A 252 -3.42 16.76 -15.90
CA ILE A 252 -3.64 16.53 -14.47
C ILE A 252 -4.97 15.81 -14.26
N LYS A 253 -6.05 16.26 -14.86
CA LYS A 253 -7.37 15.66 -14.78
C LYS A 253 -7.41 14.21 -15.28
N GLN A 254 -6.63 13.88 -16.29
CA GLN A 254 -6.53 12.52 -16.82
C GLN A 254 -5.76 11.58 -15.86
N SER A 255 -4.75 12.09 -15.17
CA SER A 255 -3.90 11.32 -14.27
C SER A 255 -4.50 11.17 -12.85
N GLN A 256 -5.35 12.14 -12.45
CA GLN A 256 -5.97 12.22 -11.12
C GLN A 256 -7.49 12.34 -11.26
N PRO A 257 -8.24 11.23 -11.29
CA PRO A 257 -9.69 11.24 -11.50
C PRO A 257 -10.47 11.82 -10.32
N HIS A 258 -9.86 11.89 -9.14
CA HIS A 258 -10.45 12.46 -7.93
C HIS A 258 -9.57 13.56 -7.37
N TYR A 259 -10.14 14.72 -7.21
CA TYR A 259 -9.42 15.89 -6.71
C TYR A 259 -10.41 16.93 -6.17
N LEU A 260 -9.91 17.74 -5.24
CA LEU A 260 -10.49 19.03 -4.91
C LEU A 260 -9.78 20.09 -5.76
N PHE A 261 -10.51 21.11 -6.19
CA PHE A 261 -9.97 22.19 -6.98
C PHE A 261 -10.42 23.53 -6.40
N LYS A 262 -9.51 24.47 -6.28
CA LYS A 262 -9.82 25.83 -5.85
C LYS A 262 -9.09 26.87 -6.70
N VAL A 263 -9.69 28.05 -6.75
CA VAL A 263 -9.12 29.26 -7.39
C VAL A 263 -9.09 30.35 -6.35
N GLU A 264 -7.92 30.82 -6.00
CA GLU A 264 -7.72 31.93 -5.06
C GLU A 264 -6.70 32.91 -5.63
N ASN A 265 -7.07 34.20 -5.71
CA ASN A 265 -6.18 35.26 -6.22
C ASN A 265 -5.54 34.94 -7.58
N ASP A 266 -6.35 34.46 -8.53
CA ASP A 266 -5.94 34.00 -9.87
C ASP A 266 -4.93 32.85 -9.90
N LYS A 267 -4.71 32.18 -8.77
CA LYS A 267 -3.94 30.94 -8.68
C LYS A 267 -4.87 29.74 -8.66
N PHE A 268 -4.46 28.73 -9.42
CA PHE A 268 -5.15 27.46 -9.48
C PHE A 268 -4.42 26.45 -8.63
N SER A 269 -5.14 25.77 -7.76
CA SER A 269 -4.57 24.67 -6.96
C SER A 269 -5.52 23.50 -6.91
N PHE A 270 -4.96 22.31 -6.80
CA PHE A 270 -5.75 21.08 -6.64
C PHE A 270 -5.15 20.22 -5.55
N ALA A 271 -6.01 19.42 -4.90
CA ALA A 271 -5.62 18.39 -3.95
C ALA A 271 -6.05 17.03 -4.50
N PRO A 272 -5.13 16.11 -4.83
CA PRO A 272 -5.48 14.75 -5.19
C PRO A 272 -6.27 14.06 -4.09
N VAL A 273 -7.22 13.21 -4.45
CA VAL A 273 -7.97 12.39 -3.48
C VAL A 273 -7.75 10.92 -3.78
N LYS A 274 -7.15 10.21 -2.82
CA LYS A 274 -6.91 8.76 -2.88
C LYS A 274 -8.13 8.03 -2.33
N LEU A 275 -8.81 7.26 -3.17
CA LEU A 275 -9.97 6.46 -2.77
C LEU A 275 -9.60 4.98 -2.74
N LYS A 276 -9.93 4.28 -1.64
CA LYS A 276 -9.65 2.86 -1.48
C LYS A 276 -10.90 2.05 -1.14
N GLY A 277 -10.91 0.82 -1.62
CA GLY A 277 -11.95 -0.16 -1.35
C GLY A 277 -13.33 0.26 -1.83
N ARG A 278 -14.30 0.31 -0.92
CA ARG A 278 -15.67 0.71 -1.23
C ARG A 278 -15.80 2.16 -1.70
N PHE A 279 -14.84 3.00 -1.38
CA PHE A 279 -14.82 4.40 -1.81
C PHE A 279 -14.22 4.58 -3.21
N ASP A 280 -13.59 3.57 -3.79
CA ASP A 280 -13.11 3.60 -5.18
C ASP A 280 -14.26 3.31 -6.16
N PHE A 281 -15.25 4.21 -6.20
CA PHE A 281 -16.46 4.07 -7.00
C PHE A 281 -16.28 4.46 -8.47
N HIS A 282 -15.09 4.93 -8.87
CA HIS A 282 -14.79 5.23 -10.27
C HIS A 282 -14.03 4.10 -10.97
N ASN A 283 -13.21 3.36 -10.25
CA ASN A 283 -12.46 2.23 -10.77
C ASN A 283 -13.26 0.93 -10.61
N LEU A 284 -14.48 0.94 -11.15
CA LEU A 284 -15.41 -0.16 -10.99
C LEU A 284 -14.93 -1.41 -11.72
N GLN A 285 -14.28 -2.29 -10.99
CA GLN A 285 -13.91 -3.62 -11.49
C GLN A 285 -15.16 -4.50 -11.60
N LEU A 286 -15.33 -5.19 -12.74
CA LEU A 286 -16.54 -5.98 -13.04
C LEU A 286 -16.86 -7.05 -11.98
N HIS A 287 -15.83 -7.58 -11.32
CA HIS A 287 -15.99 -8.64 -10.31
C HIS A 287 -16.27 -8.11 -8.88
N LYS A 288 -16.28 -6.78 -8.68
CA LYS A 288 -16.61 -6.18 -7.39
C LYS A 288 -18.08 -5.83 -7.30
N ASN A 289 -18.67 -6.03 -6.13
CA ASN A 289 -20.04 -5.62 -5.87
C ASN A 289 -20.20 -4.11 -5.98
N LYS A 290 -21.06 -3.68 -6.90
CA LYS A 290 -21.39 -2.28 -7.20
C LYS A 290 -22.73 -1.84 -6.61
N SER A 291 -23.27 -2.65 -5.68
CA SER A 291 -24.55 -2.34 -5.06
C SER A 291 -24.49 -1.07 -4.22
N LYS A 292 -25.54 -0.27 -4.32
CA LYS A 292 -25.76 0.91 -3.47
C LYS A 292 -24.58 1.88 -3.49
N LEU A 293 -24.08 2.23 -4.67
CA LEU A 293 -22.99 3.20 -4.84
C LEU A 293 -23.31 4.58 -4.26
N VAL A 294 -24.59 4.89 -4.10
CA VAL A 294 -25.05 6.11 -3.42
C VAL A 294 -24.44 6.26 -2.02
N ILE A 295 -24.22 5.16 -1.28
CA ILE A 295 -23.69 5.21 0.09
C ILE A 295 -22.22 5.70 0.10
N PRO A 296 -21.26 5.04 -0.57
CA PRO A 296 -19.87 5.53 -0.57
C PRO A 296 -19.72 6.90 -1.22
N LYS A 297 -20.55 7.25 -2.21
CA LYS A 297 -20.57 8.58 -2.81
C LYS A 297 -21.09 9.65 -1.84
N ALA A 298 -22.16 9.39 -1.09
CA ALA A 298 -22.66 10.30 -0.07
C ALA A 298 -21.62 10.53 1.04
N ILE A 299 -20.94 9.46 1.48
CA ILE A 299 -19.87 9.56 2.46
C ILE A 299 -18.71 10.42 1.92
N TYR A 300 -18.31 10.22 0.67
CA TYR A 300 -17.31 11.04 0.01
C TYR A 300 -17.73 12.52 -0.02
N GLN A 301 -18.95 12.81 -0.47
CA GLN A 301 -19.45 14.18 -0.54
C GLN A 301 -19.47 14.85 0.83
N TYR A 302 -19.87 14.12 1.87
CA TYR A 302 -19.91 14.64 3.22
C TYR A 302 -18.51 14.99 3.75
N PHE A 303 -17.54 14.07 3.67
CA PHE A 303 -16.22 14.28 4.27
C PHE A 303 -15.26 15.10 3.41
N VAL A 304 -15.47 15.15 2.11
CA VAL A 304 -14.53 15.80 1.16
C VAL A 304 -15.06 17.13 0.65
N ASN A 305 -16.38 17.24 0.42
CA ASN A 305 -17.01 18.43 -0.14
C ASN A 305 -17.98 19.14 0.83
N ASP A 306 -18.02 18.71 2.10
CA ASP A 306 -18.88 19.27 3.15
C ASP A 306 -20.38 19.30 2.78
N LEU A 307 -20.82 18.40 1.88
CA LEU A 307 -22.21 18.29 1.45
C LEU A 307 -22.95 17.29 2.33
N LEU A 308 -24.05 17.73 2.97
CA LEU A 308 -24.86 16.85 3.80
C LEU A 308 -25.42 15.66 2.99
N PRO A 309 -25.52 14.46 3.59
CA PRO A 309 -26.03 13.28 2.89
C PRO A 309 -27.42 13.49 2.28
N GLU A 310 -28.31 14.20 2.98
CA GLU A 310 -29.67 14.52 2.50
C GLU A 310 -29.61 15.39 1.25
N GLN A 311 -28.77 16.42 1.23
CA GLN A 311 -28.60 17.29 0.06
C GLN A 311 -28.06 16.50 -1.14
N TYR A 312 -27.04 15.66 -0.91
CA TYR A 312 -26.51 14.80 -1.96
C TYR A 312 -27.56 13.84 -2.52
N LEU A 313 -28.40 13.24 -1.66
CA LEU A 313 -29.47 12.32 -2.10
C LEU A 313 -30.52 13.04 -2.94
N ASP A 314 -30.87 14.29 -2.59
CA ASP A 314 -31.83 15.12 -3.35
C ASP A 314 -31.23 15.54 -4.71
N GLU A 315 -29.96 15.79 -4.81
CA GLU A 315 -29.27 16.19 -6.04
C GLU A 315 -28.94 15.02 -6.96
N ASN A 316 -28.63 13.84 -6.40
CA ASN A 316 -28.21 12.67 -7.17
C ASN A 316 -29.39 12.00 -7.89
N LYS A 317 -29.51 12.29 -9.18
CA LYS A 317 -30.56 11.70 -10.05
C LYS A 317 -30.12 10.42 -10.77
N ASN A 318 -28.91 9.91 -10.47
CA ASN A 318 -28.42 8.67 -11.08
C ASN A 318 -29.04 7.44 -10.41
N ILE A 319 -30.10 6.92 -11.02
CA ILE A 319 -30.85 5.77 -10.50
C ILE A 319 -29.96 4.52 -10.28
N LEU A 320 -28.90 4.37 -11.07
CA LEU A 320 -27.98 3.23 -10.97
C LEU A 320 -27.19 3.22 -9.65
N ASP A 321 -27.02 4.38 -9.02
CA ASP A 321 -26.34 4.47 -7.72
C ASP A 321 -27.15 3.85 -6.58
N TYR A 322 -28.46 3.74 -6.75
CA TYR A 322 -29.39 3.17 -5.77
C TYR A 322 -29.63 1.68 -5.98
N CYS A 323 -29.23 1.13 -7.12
CA CYS A 323 -29.47 -0.25 -7.47
C CYS A 323 -28.65 -1.23 -6.64
N ILE A 324 -29.15 -2.45 -6.51
CA ILE A 324 -28.42 -3.60 -6.03
C ILE A 324 -27.93 -4.35 -7.27
N GLY A 325 -26.59 -4.47 -7.40
CA GLY A 325 -25.99 -5.30 -8.44
C GLY A 325 -26.11 -6.78 -8.06
N GLY A 326 -26.53 -7.59 -8.99
CA GLY A 326 -26.59 -9.04 -8.89
C GLY A 326 -25.43 -9.70 -9.63
#